data_e7ee4ac16a4ee602769f300df8b40427
#
_entry.id   e7ee4ac16a4ee602769f300df8b40427
#
_cell.length_a   1.000
_cell.length_b   1.000
_cell.length_c   1.000
_cell.angle_alpha   90.00
_cell.angle_beta   90.00
_cell.angle_gamma   90.00
#
_symmetry.space_group_name_H-M   'P 1'
#
loop_
_entity.id
_entity.type
_entity.pdbx_description
1 polymer ?
#
loop_
_entity_poly.entity_id
_entity_poly.type
_entity_poly.pdbx_seq_one_letter_code
_entity_poly.pdbx_strand_id
1 'polypeptide(L)'
;MANLLAISTSIDINAPDARVWDVLTDFAAYPRWNPFIRRVDGVLAPRARLSVRIQPPGGRVMRFRPTVLRVEPEREFAWRGRTFVPGLFDGEHFFLLEPAGAGAVRFIHGERFRGLLVPFLRRTLDTTTRRGFEAMNAALKARAEAAGPLPERIARPS
;
A
#
# COMPACT_ATOMS: atom_id res chain seq x y z
N MET A 1 -21.26 -14.42 -11.64
CA MET A 1 -20.08 -14.58 -10.78
C MET A 1 -19.23 -13.31 -10.87
N ALA A 2 -18.84 -12.74 -9.74
CA ALA A 2 -17.95 -11.61 -9.77
C ALA A 2 -16.55 -12.06 -10.21
N ASN A 3 -16.04 -11.52 -11.32
CA ASN A 3 -14.67 -11.76 -11.77
C ASN A 3 -13.71 -11.15 -10.73
N LEU A 4 -12.95 -12.01 -10.07
CA LEU A 4 -12.00 -11.65 -9.03
C LEU A 4 -10.58 -11.97 -9.49
N LEU A 5 -9.68 -11.01 -9.34
CA LEU A 5 -8.24 -11.19 -9.46
C LEU A 5 -7.58 -10.70 -8.17
N ALA A 6 -6.79 -11.54 -7.51
CA ALA A 6 -5.98 -11.14 -6.38
C ALA A 6 -4.50 -11.17 -6.77
N ILE A 7 -3.79 -10.08 -6.49
CA ILE A 7 -2.34 -9.96 -6.62
C ILE A 7 -1.79 -9.72 -5.22
N SER A 8 -0.82 -10.52 -4.82
CA SER A 8 -0.18 -10.40 -3.52
C SER A 8 1.32 -10.62 -3.65
N THR A 9 2.07 -9.77 -2.97
CA THR A 9 3.52 -9.85 -2.83
C THR A 9 3.90 -9.78 -1.37
N SER A 10 5.07 -10.28 -1.00
CA SER A 10 5.57 -10.18 0.37
C SER A 10 7.07 -10.01 0.43
N ILE A 11 7.55 -9.40 1.52
CA ILE A 11 8.96 -9.26 1.82
C ILE A 11 9.18 -9.28 3.33
N ASP A 12 10.23 -9.94 3.79
CA ASP A 12 10.62 -9.91 5.20
C ASP A 12 11.53 -8.70 5.45
N ILE A 13 11.21 -7.94 6.50
CA ILE A 13 11.89 -6.70 6.89
C ILE A 13 12.46 -6.89 8.29
N ASN A 14 13.77 -6.71 8.44
CA ASN A 14 14.47 -6.80 9.71
C ASN A 14 14.35 -5.50 10.51
N ALA A 15 13.15 -5.16 10.88
CA ALA A 15 12.82 -4.02 11.72
C ALA A 15 11.53 -4.32 12.50
N PRO A 16 11.34 -3.68 13.68
CA PRO A 16 10.12 -3.83 14.46
C PRO A 16 8.88 -3.32 13.68
N ASP A 17 7.73 -3.90 13.97
CA ASP A 17 6.43 -3.53 13.40
C ASP A 17 6.14 -2.02 13.50
N ALA A 18 6.38 -1.42 14.68
CA ALA A 18 6.20 0.01 14.90
C ALA A 18 7.04 0.86 13.91
N ARG A 19 8.29 0.47 13.65
CA ARG A 19 9.14 1.19 12.69
C ARG A 19 8.65 1.05 11.27
N VAL A 20 8.30 -0.16 10.85
CA VAL A 20 7.78 -0.41 9.50
C VAL A 20 6.47 0.35 9.32
N TRP A 21 5.60 0.34 10.33
CA TRP A 21 4.34 1.07 10.33
C TRP A 21 4.54 2.58 10.20
N ASP A 22 5.47 3.16 10.96
CA ASP A 22 5.77 4.59 10.90
C ASP A 22 6.26 5.01 9.50
N VAL A 23 7.14 4.23 8.88
CA VAL A 23 7.60 4.49 7.51
C VAL A 23 6.46 4.35 6.51
N LEU A 24 5.64 3.31 6.66
CA LEU A 24 4.54 2.98 5.76
C LEU A 24 3.40 4.00 5.83
N THR A 25 3.18 4.64 6.97
CA THR A 25 2.10 5.60 7.17
C THR A 25 2.55 7.07 7.11
N ASP A 26 3.84 7.33 7.02
CA ASP A 26 4.38 8.68 6.75
C ASP A 26 4.18 9.04 5.27
N PHE A 27 2.94 9.34 4.90
CA PHE A 27 2.57 9.67 3.52
C PHE A 27 3.28 10.92 2.98
N ALA A 28 3.65 11.85 3.86
CA ALA A 28 4.40 13.05 3.48
C ALA A 28 5.80 12.73 2.96
N ALA A 29 6.38 11.61 3.38
CA ALA A 29 7.68 11.15 2.93
C ALA A 29 7.64 10.35 1.62
N TYR A 30 6.48 9.88 1.17
CA TYR A 30 6.36 9.01 -0.01
C TYR A 30 7.07 9.54 -1.27
N PRO A 31 6.97 10.83 -1.63
CA PRO A 31 7.67 11.34 -2.80
C PRO A 31 9.19 11.15 -2.78
N ARG A 32 9.79 10.97 -1.60
CA ARG A 32 11.23 10.83 -1.42
C ARG A 32 11.74 9.40 -1.55
N TRP A 33 10.87 8.40 -1.32
CA TRP A 33 11.34 7.01 -1.28
C TRP A 33 10.49 6.00 -2.04
N ASN A 34 9.17 6.26 -2.18
CA ASN A 34 8.25 5.27 -2.75
C ASN A 34 8.25 5.37 -4.29
N PRO A 35 8.73 4.36 -5.01
CA PRO A 35 8.81 4.42 -6.47
C PRO A 35 7.47 4.15 -7.15
N PHE A 36 6.49 3.60 -6.43
CA PHE A 36 5.20 3.17 -6.98
C PHE A 36 4.05 4.08 -6.55
N ILE A 37 3.80 4.22 -5.25
CA ILE A 37 2.82 5.19 -4.73
C ILE A 37 3.55 6.50 -4.51
N ARG A 38 3.51 7.36 -5.51
CA ARG A 38 4.32 8.58 -5.55
C ARG A 38 3.87 9.66 -4.57
N ARG A 39 2.58 9.67 -4.24
CA ARG A 39 2.00 10.66 -3.32
C ARG A 39 0.69 10.15 -2.75
N VAL A 40 0.47 10.42 -1.49
CA VAL A 40 -0.82 10.24 -0.81
C VAL A 40 -1.12 11.51 -0.03
N ASP A 41 -2.26 12.11 -0.28
CA ASP A 41 -2.79 13.26 0.47
C ASP A 41 -4.08 12.83 1.18
N GLY A 42 -4.22 13.24 2.43
CA GLY A 42 -5.37 12.91 3.27
C GLY A 42 -4.97 12.25 4.59
N VAL A 43 -5.95 11.93 5.39
CA VAL A 43 -5.78 11.32 6.71
C VAL A 43 -6.08 9.82 6.64
N LEU A 44 -5.19 8.99 7.18
CA LEU A 44 -5.40 7.55 7.28
C LEU A 44 -6.38 7.24 8.43
N ALA A 45 -7.66 7.30 8.12
CA ALA A 45 -8.73 6.99 9.05
C ALA A 45 -9.87 6.27 8.31
N PRO A 46 -10.61 5.35 8.97
CA PRO A 46 -11.73 4.66 8.35
C PRO A 46 -12.73 5.64 7.74
N ARG A 47 -13.20 5.34 6.52
CA ARG A 47 -14.11 6.15 5.70
C ARG A 47 -13.54 7.45 5.16
N ALA A 48 -12.30 7.83 5.50
CA ALA A 48 -11.65 8.99 4.90
C ALA A 48 -11.37 8.76 3.41
N ARG A 49 -11.44 9.83 2.63
CA ARG A 49 -11.02 9.82 1.22
C ARG A 49 -9.59 10.31 1.11
N LEU A 50 -8.80 9.57 0.37
CA LEU A 50 -7.42 9.94 0.04
C LEU A 50 -7.33 10.42 -1.41
N SER A 51 -6.28 11.17 -1.72
CA SER A 51 -5.84 11.43 -3.09
C SER A 51 -4.52 10.72 -3.29
N VAL A 52 -4.48 9.75 -4.20
CA VAL A 52 -3.32 8.87 -4.40
C VAL A 52 -2.81 9.00 -5.83
N ARG A 53 -1.50 9.14 -5.98
CA ARG A 53 -0.81 9.09 -7.28
C ARG A 53 0.03 7.84 -7.35
N ILE A 54 -0.26 7.00 -8.34
CA ILE A 54 0.45 5.75 -8.59
C ILE A 54 1.16 5.83 -9.93
N GLN A 55 2.41 5.38 -9.96
CA GLN A 55 3.20 5.27 -11.19
C GLN A 55 3.73 3.85 -11.32
N PRO A 56 3.12 3.02 -12.18
CA PRO A 56 3.69 1.71 -12.49
C PRO A 56 5.08 1.84 -13.13
N PRO A 57 5.98 0.86 -12.97
CA PRO A 57 7.29 0.87 -13.61
C PRO A 57 7.17 1.06 -15.12
N GLY A 58 7.83 2.10 -15.66
CA GLY A 58 7.77 2.46 -17.08
C GLY A 58 6.43 3.05 -17.54
N GLY A 59 5.50 3.27 -16.65
CA GLY A 59 4.16 3.78 -16.94
C GLY A 59 3.95 5.25 -16.60
N ARG A 60 2.75 5.73 -16.87
CA ARG A 60 2.32 7.09 -16.54
C ARG A 60 1.79 7.18 -15.12
N VAL A 61 1.89 8.35 -14.51
CA VAL A 61 1.25 8.65 -13.24
C VAL A 61 -0.27 8.62 -13.41
N MET A 62 -0.94 7.83 -12.58
CA MET A 62 -2.39 7.76 -12.47
C MET A 62 -2.84 8.33 -11.13
N ARG A 63 -4.02 8.95 -11.12
CA ARG A 63 -4.63 9.54 -9.92
C ARG A 63 -5.86 8.77 -9.53
N PHE A 64 -5.96 8.45 -8.24
CA PHE A 64 -7.10 7.76 -7.63
C PHE A 64 -7.59 8.52 -6.41
N ARG A 65 -8.86 8.33 -6.08
CA ARG A 65 -9.49 8.87 -4.86
C ARG A 65 -10.10 7.73 -4.05
N PRO A 66 -9.30 6.86 -3.47
CA PRO A 66 -9.79 5.73 -2.71
C PRO A 66 -10.41 6.18 -1.38
N THR A 67 -11.29 5.31 -0.86
CA THR A 67 -11.83 5.41 0.49
C THR A 67 -11.13 4.42 1.38
N VAL A 68 -10.67 4.85 2.54
CA VAL A 68 -10.06 3.98 3.55
C VAL A 68 -11.13 3.05 4.12
N LEU A 69 -10.87 1.77 4.10
CA LEU A 69 -11.79 0.74 4.60
C LEU A 69 -11.53 0.39 6.06
N ARG A 70 -10.27 0.19 6.41
CA ARG A 70 -9.86 -0.19 7.77
C ARG A 70 -8.45 0.29 8.06
N VAL A 71 -8.19 0.51 9.34
CA VAL A 71 -6.88 0.86 9.88
C VAL A 71 -6.74 0.17 11.24
N GLU A 72 -5.80 -0.75 11.33
CA GLU A 72 -5.35 -1.37 12.58
C GLU A 72 -3.87 -0.99 12.78
N PRO A 73 -3.54 -0.08 13.71
CA PRO A 73 -2.16 0.38 13.90
C PRO A 73 -1.17 -0.77 14.07
N GLU A 74 -0.02 -0.64 13.42
CA GLU A 74 1.08 -1.61 13.42
C GLU A 74 0.73 -2.98 12.83
N ARG A 75 -0.44 -3.12 12.22
CA ARG A 75 -0.92 -4.38 11.65
C ARG A 75 -1.40 -4.27 10.21
N GLU A 76 -2.41 -3.46 9.94
CA GLU A 76 -2.90 -3.32 8.56
C GLU A 76 -3.64 -2.01 8.30
N PHE A 77 -3.64 -1.61 7.05
CA PHE A 77 -4.66 -0.72 6.50
C PHE A 77 -5.00 -1.11 5.07
N ALA A 78 -6.19 -0.70 4.64
CA ALA A 78 -6.67 -0.95 3.30
C ALA A 78 -7.55 0.19 2.81
N TRP A 79 -7.53 0.42 1.51
CA TRP A 79 -8.45 1.32 0.84
C TRP A 79 -9.07 0.71 -0.41
N ARG A 80 -10.19 1.25 -0.83
CA ARG A 80 -10.89 0.85 -2.06
C ARG A 80 -10.91 1.99 -3.06
N GLY A 81 -10.35 1.74 -4.24
CA GLY A 81 -10.52 2.60 -5.41
C GLY A 81 -11.62 2.06 -6.32
N ARG A 82 -12.34 2.96 -6.98
CA ARG A 82 -13.31 2.65 -8.02
C ARG A 82 -12.99 3.47 -9.26
N THR A 83 -13.07 2.82 -10.43
CA THR A 83 -12.98 3.51 -11.70
C THR A 83 -14.38 3.79 -12.23
N PHE A 84 -14.66 5.04 -12.55
CA PHE A 84 -15.82 5.60 -13.23
C PHE A 84 -17.23 5.03 -12.87
N VAL A 85 -17.45 3.73 -12.99
CA VAL A 85 -18.74 3.06 -12.74
C VAL A 85 -18.54 1.96 -11.71
N PRO A 86 -19.31 1.92 -10.61
CA PRO A 86 -19.27 0.82 -9.65
C PRO A 86 -19.54 -0.53 -10.32
N GLY A 87 -18.69 -1.54 -9.99
CA GLY A 87 -18.84 -2.88 -10.56
C GLY A 87 -18.14 -3.09 -11.91
N LEU A 88 -17.65 -2.02 -12.56
CA LEU A 88 -16.89 -2.15 -13.80
C LEU A 88 -15.45 -2.57 -13.51
N PHE A 89 -14.79 -1.86 -12.60
CA PHE A 89 -13.45 -2.16 -12.15
C PHE A 89 -13.19 -1.51 -10.79
N ASP A 90 -13.21 -2.32 -9.75
CA ASP A 90 -12.96 -1.90 -8.36
C ASP A 90 -11.71 -2.60 -7.84
N GLY A 91 -10.89 -1.90 -7.05
CA GLY A 91 -9.70 -2.45 -6.43
C GLY A 91 -9.67 -2.19 -4.92
N GLU A 92 -9.46 -3.24 -4.13
CA GLU A 92 -9.14 -3.14 -2.71
C GLU A 92 -7.65 -3.37 -2.51
N HIS A 93 -6.94 -2.29 -2.22
CA HIS A 93 -5.51 -2.28 -1.96
C HIS A 93 -5.27 -2.45 -0.46
N PHE A 94 -4.44 -3.41 -0.08
CA PHE A 94 -4.16 -3.71 1.33
C PHE A 94 -2.68 -3.81 1.63
N PHE A 95 -2.33 -3.43 2.85
CA PHE A 95 -0.99 -3.42 3.42
C PHE A 95 -1.08 -4.12 4.78
N LEU A 96 -0.37 -5.22 4.94
CA LEU A 96 -0.44 -6.06 6.13
C LEU A 96 0.96 -6.31 6.69
N LEU A 97 1.11 -6.19 8.00
CA LEU A 97 2.30 -6.56 8.74
C LEU A 97 2.01 -7.81 9.58
N GLU A 98 2.80 -8.85 9.40
CA GLU A 98 2.74 -10.08 10.19
C GLU A 98 4.08 -10.31 10.90
N PRO A 99 4.09 -10.89 12.11
CA PRO A 99 5.33 -11.28 12.76
C PRO A 99 6.12 -12.26 11.89
N ALA A 100 7.44 -12.04 11.78
CA ALA A 100 8.34 -12.89 10.99
C ALA A 100 9.60 -13.31 11.80
N GLY A 101 9.45 -13.46 13.11
CA GLY A 101 10.52 -13.75 14.04
C GLY A 101 10.84 -12.57 14.96
N ALA A 102 11.85 -12.71 15.83
CA ALA A 102 12.21 -11.67 16.78
C ALA A 102 12.72 -10.41 16.07
N GLY A 103 12.01 -9.28 16.26
CA GLY A 103 12.40 -7.99 15.70
C GLY A 103 12.28 -7.88 14.18
N ALA A 104 11.50 -8.76 13.53
CA ALA A 104 11.25 -8.75 12.11
C ALA A 104 9.77 -8.90 11.79
N VAL A 105 9.35 -8.36 10.65
CA VAL A 105 7.98 -8.47 10.14
C VAL A 105 7.97 -8.92 8.69
N ARG A 106 6.91 -9.62 8.31
CA ARG A 106 6.56 -9.86 6.92
C ARG A 106 5.59 -8.80 6.47
N PHE A 107 6.00 -8.00 5.51
CA PHE A 107 5.12 -7.05 4.83
C PHE A 107 4.44 -7.72 3.66
N ILE A 108 3.11 -7.74 3.67
CA ILE A 108 2.27 -8.25 2.59
C ILE A 108 1.57 -7.08 1.94
N HIS A 109 1.78 -6.94 0.64
CA HIS A 109 1.29 -5.86 -0.19
C HIS A 109 0.48 -6.44 -1.34
N GLY A 110 -0.80 -6.14 -1.39
CA GLY A 110 -1.67 -6.75 -2.38
C GLY A 110 -2.86 -5.91 -2.79
N GLU A 111 -3.56 -6.40 -3.79
CA GLU A 111 -4.78 -5.81 -4.29
C GLU A 111 -5.73 -6.88 -4.80
N ARG A 112 -7.01 -6.70 -4.48
CA ARG A 112 -8.11 -7.52 -4.96
C ARG A 112 -8.94 -6.71 -5.93
N PHE A 113 -8.86 -7.07 -7.21
CA PHE A 113 -9.64 -6.45 -8.27
C PHE A 113 -10.95 -7.19 -8.48
N ARG A 114 -12.03 -6.44 -8.64
CA ARG A 114 -13.36 -6.97 -8.97
C ARG A 114 -13.98 -6.15 -10.09
N GLY A 115 -14.73 -6.82 -10.95
CA GLY A 115 -15.54 -6.14 -11.96
C GLY A 115 -15.52 -6.79 -13.33
N LEU A 116 -16.37 -6.29 -14.21
CA LEU A 116 -16.57 -6.86 -15.54
C LEU A 116 -15.32 -6.79 -16.45
N LEU A 117 -14.46 -5.78 -16.24
CA LEU A 117 -13.25 -5.60 -17.05
C LEU A 117 -12.04 -6.44 -16.57
N VAL A 118 -12.11 -7.03 -15.38
CA VAL A 118 -10.98 -7.78 -14.80
C VAL A 118 -10.45 -8.90 -15.72
N PRO A 119 -11.28 -9.73 -16.36
CA PRO A 119 -10.78 -10.78 -17.26
C PRO A 119 -9.93 -10.25 -18.40
N PHE A 120 -10.31 -9.12 -18.96
CA PHE A 120 -9.63 -8.51 -20.12
C PHE A 120 -8.30 -7.86 -19.74
N LEU A 121 -8.18 -7.36 -18.50
CA LEU A 121 -7.01 -6.66 -18.00
C LEU A 121 -6.06 -7.55 -17.18
N ARG A 122 -6.46 -8.78 -16.92
CA ARG A 122 -5.80 -9.70 -15.97
C ARG A 122 -4.29 -9.78 -16.17
N ARG A 123 -3.83 -10.02 -17.39
CA ARG A 123 -2.40 -10.19 -17.68
C ARG A 123 -1.61 -8.91 -17.43
N THR A 124 -2.12 -7.77 -17.89
CA THR A 124 -1.48 -6.47 -17.69
C THR A 124 -1.46 -6.08 -16.21
N LEU A 125 -2.58 -6.27 -15.51
CA LEU A 125 -2.68 -6.01 -14.07
C LEU A 125 -1.68 -6.87 -13.29
N ASP A 126 -1.64 -8.18 -13.53
CA ASP A 126 -0.74 -9.07 -12.80
C ASP A 126 0.73 -8.67 -13.00
N THR A 127 1.17 -8.43 -14.23
CA THR A 127 2.56 -8.12 -14.50
C THR A 127 2.96 -6.73 -14.00
N THR A 128 2.22 -5.70 -14.38
CA THR A 128 2.59 -4.29 -14.11
C THR A 128 2.38 -3.93 -12.64
N THR A 129 1.28 -4.37 -12.05
CA THR A 129 0.95 -4.11 -10.65
C THR A 129 1.93 -4.84 -9.73
N ARG A 130 2.22 -6.10 -10.00
CA ARG A 130 3.18 -6.90 -9.23
C ARG A 130 4.56 -6.24 -9.18
N ARG A 131 5.08 -5.78 -10.32
CA ARG A 131 6.36 -5.06 -10.39
C ARG A 131 6.34 -3.79 -9.54
N GLY A 132 5.25 -3.04 -9.57
CA GLY A 132 5.08 -1.84 -8.73
C GLY A 132 5.09 -2.17 -7.25
N PHE A 133 4.40 -3.23 -6.84
CA PHE A 133 4.40 -3.70 -5.45
C PHE A 133 5.78 -4.13 -4.99
N GLU A 134 6.47 -4.93 -5.79
CA GLU A 134 7.83 -5.40 -5.47
C GLU A 134 8.83 -4.24 -5.35
N ALA A 135 8.75 -3.25 -6.22
CA ALA A 135 9.58 -2.06 -6.14
C ALA A 135 9.32 -1.24 -4.86
N MET A 136 8.05 -1.05 -4.48
CA MET A 136 7.70 -0.39 -3.23
C MET A 136 8.15 -1.21 -2.01
N ASN A 137 7.95 -2.53 -2.04
CA ASN A 137 8.36 -3.43 -0.95
C ASN A 137 9.85 -3.34 -0.67
N ALA A 138 10.67 -3.36 -1.72
CA ALA A 138 12.13 -3.24 -1.60
C ALA A 138 12.54 -1.87 -1.03
N ALA A 139 11.90 -0.80 -1.47
CA ALA A 139 12.16 0.56 -0.98
C ALA A 139 11.73 0.73 0.48
N LEU A 140 10.58 0.17 0.87
CA LEU A 140 10.12 0.15 2.27
C LEU A 140 11.12 -0.60 3.17
N LYS A 141 11.55 -1.79 2.74
CA LYS A 141 12.55 -2.58 3.46
C LYS A 141 13.84 -1.78 3.67
N ALA A 142 14.41 -1.23 2.62
CA ALA A 142 15.63 -0.45 2.69
C ALA A 142 15.50 0.73 3.66
N ARG A 143 14.37 1.44 3.63
CA ARG A 143 14.13 2.59 4.50
C ARG A 143 13.89 2.19 5.95
N ALA A 144 13.13 1.15 6.22
CA ALA A 144 12.85 0.69 7.57
C ALA A 144 14.07 0.08 8.25
N GLU A 145 14.94 -0.58 7.49
CA GLU A 145 16.19 -1.20 8.00
C GLU A 145 17.35 -0.19 8.11
N ALA A 146 17.24 0.99 7.49
CA ALA A 146 18.28 2.02 7.61
C ALA A 146 18.47 2.39 9.08
N ALA A 147 19.71 2.30 9.57
CA ALA A 147 20.05 2.53 10.98
C ALA A 147 19.75 3.98 11.39
N GLY A 148 18.99 4.15 12.43
CA GLY A 148 18.69 5.40 13.11
C GLY A 148 17.56 5.19 14.11
N PRO A 149 17.64 5.80 15.33
CA PRO A 149 16.51 5.77 16.23
C PRO A 149 15.32 6.48 15.56
N LEU A 150 14.11 5.94 15.76
CA LEU A 150 12.90 6.67 15.45
C LEU A 150 12.92 7.98 16.27
N PRO A 151 12.56 9.13 15.69
CA PRO A 151 12.31 10.31 16.49
C PRO A 151 11.25 9.95 17.53
N GLU A 152 11.50 10.34 18.79
CA GLU A 152 10.53 10.14 19.87
C GLU A 152 9.17 10.62 19.40
N ARG A 153 8.18 9.74 19.51
CA ARG A 153 6.78 10.14 19.29
C ARG A 153 6.45 11.22 20.30
N ILE A 154 6.33 12.45 19.83
CA ILE A 154 5.69 13.49 20.64
C ILE A 154 4.29 12.97 20.91
N ALA A 155 4.04 12.60 22.18
CA ALA A 155 2.73 12.19 22.64
C ALA A 155 1.72 13.26 22.24
N ARG A 156 0.74 12.91 21.41
CA ARG A 156 -0.37 13.81 21.13
C ARG A 156 -1.12 14.01 22.43
N PRO A 157 -1.35 15.26 22.86
CA PRO A 157 -2.19 15.51 24.03
C PRO A 157 -3.60 14.98 23.78
N SER A 158 -4.16 14.39 24.81
CA SER A 158 -5.49 13.80 24.89
C SER A 158 -6.60 14.79 24.55
#